data_b6698d0c728a28c430c2779a89bc69a9
#
_entry.id   b6698d0c728a28c430c2779a89bc69a9
#
_cell.length_a   1.000
_cell.length_b   1.000
_cell.length_c   1.000
_cell.angle_alpha   90.00
_cell.angle_beta   90.00
_cell.angle_gamma   90.00
#
_symmetry.space_group_name_H-M   'P 1'
#
loop_
_entity.id
_entity.type
_entity.pdbx_description
1 polymer ?
#
loop_
_entity_poly.entity_id
_entity_poly.type
_entity_poly.pdbx_seq_one_letter_code
_entity_poly.pdbx_strand_id
1 'polypeptide(L)'
;MLKLLEGIKVVDFTTVVLGPYATQFLGDFGAQVTKVEPLEGDGFRAVRPGPSADIGAGFANFNRNKRSMALDLKQPAGQDVLARLVKDADVVVHNMRGMSARALGISYEQIKLIKPDIVHCWSPGFASHGPDANSPAYDDIIQARSGIAALNADADDAPQFLRSIVCDNCLLYTSDA
;
A
#
# COMPACT_ATOMS: atom_id res chain seq x y z
N MET A 1 5.80 -8.82 -21.91
CA MET A 1 5.85 -7.97 -20.72
C MET A 1 6.78 -6.81 -21.05
N LEU A 2 6.33 -5.58 -20.86
CA LEU A 2 7.18 -4.40 -21.00
C LEU A 2 8.23 -4.40 -19.88
N LYS A 3 9.51 -4.16 -20.21
CA LYS A 3 10.62 -4.20 -19.26
C LYS A 3 11.16 -2.80 -18.95
N LEU A 4 10.25 -1.82 -18.82
CA LEU A 4 10.62 -0.42 -18.60
C LEU A 4 11.35 -0.20 -17.28
N LEU A 5 11.07 -1.03 -16.27
CA LEU A 5 11.66 -0.96 -14.93
C LEU A 5 12.57 -2.17 -14.62
N GLU A 6 13.12 -2.82 -15.66
CA GLU A 6 14.06 -3.93 -15.44
C GLU A 6 15.29 -3.46 -14.67
N GLY A 7 15.63 -4.18 -13.58
CA GLY A 7 16.72 -3.82 -12.68
C GLY A 7 16.31 -3.00 -11.46
N ILE A 8 15.14 -2.33 -11.49
CA ILE A 8 14.64 -1.57 -10.35
C ILE A 8 14.12 -2.51 -9.25
N LYS A 9 14.56 -2.28 -8.01
CA LYS A 9 14.19 -3.07 -6.83
C LYS A 9 13.27 -2.26 -5.92
N VAL A 10 12.10 -2.80 -5.66
CA VAL A 10 11.05 -2.19 -4.86
C VAL A 10 10.80 -3.00 -3.60
N VAL A 11 10.86 -2.36 -2.43
CA VAL A 11 10.39 -2.93 -1.17
C VAL A 11 8.99 -2.37 -0.88
N ASP A 12 8.03 -3.27 -0.85
CA ASP A 12 6.60 -2.97 -0.78
C ASP A 12 6.03 -3.35 0.59
N PHE A 13 5.71 -2.35 1.42
CA PHE A 13 5.03 -2.51 2.71
C PHE A 13 3.54 -2.17 2.63
N THR A 14 2.99 -2.09 1.44
CA THR A 14 1.58 -1.72 1.25
C THR A 14 0.64 -2.86 1.61
N THR A 15 -0.59 -2.51 2.00
CA THR A 15 -1.64 -3.47 2.37
C THR A 15 -2.98 -3.12 1.70
N VAL A 16 -3.86 -4.08 1.64
CA VAL A 16 -5.25 -4.00 1.14
C VAL A 16 -5.30 -3.83 -0.38
N VAL A 17 -5.57 -2.63 -0.91
CA VAL A 17 -5.80 -2.43 -2.36
C VAL A 17 -4.89 -1.38 -2.96
N LEU A 18 -5.04 -0.10 -2.55
CA LEU A 18 -4.41 1.06 -3.19
C LEU A 18 -2.92 0.86 -3.48
N GLY A 19 -2.13 0.65 -2.44
CA GLY A 19 -0.68 0.48 -2.56
C GLY A 19 -0.28 -0.82 -3.27
N PRO A 20 -0.88 -1.99 -2.91
CA PRO A 20 -0.61 -3.23 -3.64
C PRO A 20 -0.90 -3.15 -5.13
N TYR A 21 -1.95 -2.43 -5.53
CA TYR A 21 -2.29 -2.24 -6.94
C TYR A 21 -1.22 -1.37 -7.65
N ALA A 22 -0.77 -0.29 -7.01
CA ALA A 22 0.32 0.54 -7.55
C ALA A 22 1.62 -0.26 -7.72
N THR A 23 2.06 -0.98 -6.69
CA THR A 23 3.30 -1.76 -6.75
C THR A 23 3.21 -2.97 -7.67
N GLN A 24 1.99 -3.47 -7.96
CA GLN A 24 1.75 -4.46 -8.99
C GLN A 24 2.11 -3.93 -10.38
N PHE A 25 1.71 -2.70 -10.73
CA PHE A 25 2.12 -2.09 -12.02
C PHE A 25 3.64 -1.99 -12.13
N LEU A 26 4.34 -1.64 -11.06
CA LEU A 26 5.81 -1.64 -11.10
C LEU A 26 6.35 -3.04 -11.44
N GLY A 27 5.78 -4.09 -10.85
CA GLY A 27 6.12 -5.48 -11.18
C GLY A 27 5.74 -5.86 -12.62
N ASP A 28 4.59 -5.42 -13.11
CA ASP A 28 4.13 -5.65 -14.49
C ASP A 28 5.05 -4.97 -15.53
N PHE A 29 5.68 -3.86 -15.15
CA PHE A 29 6.71 -3.17 -15.96
C PHE A 29 8.13 -3.70 -15.76
N GLY A 30 8.31 -4.77 -14.99
CA GLY A 30 9.59 -5.48 -14.90
C GLY A 30 10.40 -5.18 -13.64
N ALA A 31 9.92 -4.35 -12.70
CA ALA A 31 10.58 -4.15 -11.42
C ALA A 31 10.59 -5.43 -10.56
N GLN A 32 11.63 -5.60 -9.76
CA GLN A 32 11.71 -6.66 -8.77
C GLN A 32 11.03 -6.22 -7.47
N VAL A 33 9.76 -6.55 -7.32
CA VAL A 33 8.97 -6.15 -6.14
C VAL A 33 9.04 -7.23 -5.07
N THR A 34 9.50 -6.85 -3.86
CA THR A 34 9.45 -7.67 -2.66
C THR A 34 8.42 -7.10 -1.70
N LYS A 35 7.27 -7.79 -1.58
CA LYS A 35 6.23 -7.45 -0.61
C LYS A 35 6.60 -7.98 0.76
N VAL A 36 6.78 -7.08 1.71
CA VAL A 36 7.03 -7.39 3.12
C VAL A 36 5.72 -7.36 3.89
N GLU A 37 5.40 -8.45 4.53
CA GLU A 37 4.13 -8.67 5.24
C GLU A 37 4.42 -9.00 6.72
N PRO A 38 3.47 -8.72 7.65
CA PRO A 38 3.55 -9.28 8.99
C PRO A 38 3.48 -10.83 8.93
N LEU A 39 3.78 -11.50 10.03
CA LEU A 39 3.81 -12.98 10.07
C LEU A 39 2.45 -13.60 9.71
N GLU A 40 1.38 -12.90 10.02
CA GLU A 40 0.01 -13.29 9.71
C GLU A 40 -0.38 -13.04 8.24
N GLY A 41 0.46 -12.33 7.49
CA GLY A 41 0.21 -11.89 6.13
C GLY A 41 -0.64 -10.60 6.04
N ASP A 42 -0.83 -10.13 4.82
CA ASP A 42 -1.75 -9.02 4.51
C ASP A 42 -3.20 -9.47 4.80
N GLY A 43 -3.97 -8.66 5.52
CA GLY A 43 -5.38 -8.96 5.82
C GLY A 43 -6.24 -9.23 4.57
N PHE A 44 -5.85 -8.68 3.42
CA PHE A 44 -6.55 -8.92 2.15
C PHE A 44 -6.41 -10.36 1.63
N ARG A 45 -5.47 -11.15 2.15
CA ARG A 45 -5.38 -12.60 1.89
C ARG A 45 -6.64 -13.35 2.34
N ALA A 46 -7.30 -12.88 3.40
CA ALA A 46 -8.50 -13.51 3.97
C ALA A 46 -9.80 -13.14 3.25
N VAL A 47 -9.81 -12.13 2.38
CA VAL A 47 -11.02 -11.67 1.67
C VAL A 47 -11.42 -12.68 0.59
N ARG A 48 -12.58 -13.31 0.78
CA ARG A 48 -13.12 -14.37 -0.09
C ARG A 48 -14.06 -13.82 -1.19
N PRO A 49 -14.24 -14.54 -2.31
CA PRO A 49 -13.65 -15.85 -2.66
C PRO A 49 -12.19 -15.74 -3.09
N GLY A 50 -11.51 -16.89 -3.24
CA GLY A 50 -10.13 -16.94 -3.70
C GLY A 50 -9.71 -18.32 -4.20
N PRO A 51 -8.54 -18.43 -4.85
CA PRO A 51 -8.08 -19.67 -5.46
C PRO A 51 -7.68 -20.75 -4.43
N SER A 52 -7.40 -20.36 -3.19
CA SER A 52 -7.07 -21.31 -2.10
C SER A 52 -7.56 -20.79 -0.75
N ALA A 53 -7.38 -21.63 0.30
CA ALA A 53 -7.74 -21.27 1.66
C ALA A 53 -6.95 -20.05 2.20
N ASP A 54 -5.76 -19.80 1.68
CA ASP A 54 -4.82 -18.79 2.18
C ASP A 54 -4.68 -17.58 1.25
N ILE A 55 -5.36 -17.58 0.10
CA ILE A 55 -5.22 -16.52 -0.91
C ILE A 55 -6.61 -16.11 -1.40
N GLY A 56 -7.04 -14.91 -1.02
CA GLY A 56 -8.22 -14.25 -1.58
C GLY A 56 -8.00 -13.80 -3.04
N ALA A 57 -9.06 -13.77 -3.86
CA ALA A 57 -8.96 -13.37 -5.26
C ALA A 57 -8.42 -11.94 -5.44
N GLY A 58 -8.84 -11.01 -4.57
CA GLY A 58 -8.30 -9.65 -4.56
C GLY A 58 -6.81 -9.60 -4.28
N PHE A 59 -6.35 -10.35 -3.26
CA PHE A 59 -4.92 -10.43 -2.97
C PHE A 59 -4.13 -11.00 -4.16
N ALA A 60 -4.59 -12.10 -4.75
CA ALA A 60 -3.95 -12.70 -5.93
C ALA A 60 -3.86 -11.71 -7.11
N ASN A 61 -4.94 -10.92 -7.31
CA ASN A 61 -4.99 -9.95 -8.40
C ASN A 61 -4.00 -8.78 -8.20
N PHE A 62 -3.98 -8.18 -7.00
CA PHE A 62 -3.17 -6.98 -6.72
C PHE A 62 -1.72 -7.27 -6.32
N ASN A 63 -1.33 -8.53 -6.19
CA ASN A 63 0.02 -8.89 -5.76
C ASN A 63 0.74 -9.86 -6.73
N ARG A 64 0.23 -10.01 -7.96
CA ARG A 64 0.95 -10.76 -8.99
C ARG A 64 2.30 -10.10 -9.30
N ASN A 65 3.26 -10.87 -9.76
CA ASN A 65 4.63 -10.44 -10.07
C ASN A 65 5.44 -9.91 -8.89
N LYS A 66 5.01 -10.21 -7.64
CA LYS A 66 5.75 -9.88 -6.43
C LYS A 66 6.30 -11.12 -5.75
N ARG A 67 7.43 -10.96 -5.08
CA ARG A 67 7.92 -11.94 -4.09
C ARG A 67 7.34 -11.56 -2.74
N SER A 68 6.89 -12.54 -1.95
CA SER A 68 6.40 -12.33 -0.59
C SER A 68 7.46 -12.68 0.43
N MET A 69 7.58 -11.88 1.49
CA MET A 69 8.43 -12.09 2.64
C MET A 69 7.67 -11.76 3.91
N ALA A 70 7.47 -12.73 4.79
CA ALA A 70 6.92 -12.48 6.12
C ALA A 70 8.04 -12.03 7.07
N LEU A 71 7.84 -10.89 7.76
CA LEU A 71 8.87 -10.27 8.60
C LEU A 71 8.24 -9.56 9.81
N ASP A 72 8.68 -9.93 11.01
CA ASP A 72 8.30 -9.19 12.22
C ASP A 72 9.21 -7.98 12.43
N LEU A 73 8.78 -6.82 11.96
CA LEU A 73 9.48 -5.55 12.10
C LEU A 73 9.52 -5.00 13.54
N LYS A 74 8.82 -5.61 14.48
CA LYS A 74 8.88 -5.25 15.90
C LYS A 74 10.07 -5.89 16.61
N GLN A 75 10.71 -6.88 15.98
CA GLN A 75 11.87 -7.58 16.52
C GLN A 75 13.18 -6.99 15.98
N PRO A 76 14.26 -6.95 16.78
CA PRO A 76 15.57 -6.49 16.30
C PRO A 76 16.06 -7.24 15.06
N ALA A 77 15.91 -8.56 15.03
CA ALA A 77 16.28 -9.38 13.87
C ALA A 77 15.51 -8.99 12.60
N GLY A 78 14.22 -8.59 12.75
CA GLY A 78 13.42 -8.06 11.63
C GLY A 78 13.95 -6.73 11.14
N GLN A 79 14.40 -5.83 12.04
CA GLN A 79 15.03 -4.56 11.68
C GLN A 79 16.37 -4.76 10.95
N ASP A 80 17.16 -5.77 11.32
CA ASP A 80 18.39 -6.11 10.62
C ASP A 80 18.14 -6.58 9.18
N VAL A 81 17.05 -7.35 8.97
CA VAL A 81 16.62 -7.76 7.62
C VAL A 81 16.11 -6.57 6.83
N LEU A 82 15.28 -5.70 7.44
CA LEU A 82 14.81 -4.46 6.84
C LEU A 82 15.99 -3.60 6.33
N ALA A 83 17.00 -3.39 7.18
CA ALA A 83 18.16 -2.58 6.81
C ALA A 83 18.90 -3.14 5.58
N ARG A 84 19.02 -4.47 5.48
CA ARG A 84 19.63 -5.14 4.31
C ARG A 84 18.77 -4.99 3.05
N LEU A 85 17.46 -5.15 3.16
CA LEU A 85 16.53 -4.96 2.04
C LEU A 85 16.59 -3.52 1.51
N VAL A 86 16.55 -2.53 2.40
CA VAL A 86 16.56 -1.12 2.04
C VAL A 86 17.89 -0.70 1.39
N LYS A 87 19.02 -1.20 1.88
CA LYS A 87 20.34 -0.92 1.26
C LYS A 87 20.40 -1.34 -0.21
N ASP A 88 19.71 -2.41 -0.57
CA ASP A 88 19.70 -2.97 -1.93
C ASP A 88 18.50 -2.49 -2.77
N ALA A 89 17.60 -1.70 -2.21
CA ALA A 89 16.40 -1.20 -2.87
C ALA A 89 16.62 0.16 -3.55
N ASP A 90 15.88 0.42 -4.62
CA ASP A 90 15.77 1.73 -5.26
C ASP A 90 14.54 2.49 -4.76
N VAL A 91 13.49 1.75 -4.42
CA VAL A 91 12.18 2.31 -4.01
C VAL A 91 11.66 1.61 -2.78
N VAL A 92 11.12 2.38 -1.84
CA VAL A 92 10.29 1.89 -0.72
C VAL A 92 8.90 2.48 -0.85
N VAL A 93 7.88 1.64 -0.74
CA VAL A 93 6.45 2.05 -0.84
C VAL A 93 5.69 1.58 0.38
N HIS A 94 4.87 2.46 0.99
CA HIS A 94 3.91 2.06 2.02
C HIS A 94 2.65 2.95 2.04
N ASN A 95 1.55 2.40 2.53
CA ASN A 95 0.29 3.13 2.75
C ASN A 95 -0.14 3.14 4.23
N MET A 96 0.81 2.92 5.13
CA MET A 96 0.56 2.92 6.57
C MET A 96 0.44 4.35 7.11
N ARG A 97 -0.37 4.52 8.17
CA ARG A 97 -0.43 5.79 8.91
C ARG A 97 0.95 6.17 9.46
N GLY A 98 1.26 7.46 9.51
CA GLY A 98 2.58 7.96 9.88
C GLY A 98 3.10 7.43 11.21
N MET A 99 2.24 7.33 12.24
CA MET A 99 2.63 6.74 13.54
C MET A 99 3.00 5.26 13.42
N SER A 100 2.24 4.49 12.64
CA SER A 100 2.52 3.06 12.42
C SER A 100 3.82 2.86 11.64
N ALA A 101 4.04 3.65 10.59
CA ALA A 101 5.27 3.61 9.82
C ALA A 101 6.51 3.90 10.69
N ARG A 102 6.44 4.92 11.57
CA ARG A 102 7.51 5.22 12.53
C ARG A 102 7.76 4.09 13.51
N ALA A 103 6.70 3.49 14.06
CA ALA A 103 6.81 2.38 15.01
C ALA A 103 7.46 1.13 14.39
N LEU A 104 7.30 0.94 13.07
CA LEU A 104 7.86 -0.17 12.33
C LEU A 104 9.24 0.13 11.70
N GLY A 105 9.78 1.34 11.87
CA GLY A 105 11.08 1.71 11.32
C GLY A 105 11.07 2.00 9.82
N ILE A 106 9.92 2.25 9.21
CA ILE A 106 9.77 2.45 7.76
C ILE A 106 9.37 3.88 7.37
N SER A 107 9.40 4.85 8.30
CA SER A 107 9.19 6.26 7.93
C SER A 107 10.32 6.77 7.03
N TYR A 108 10.04 7.82 6.27
CA TYR A 108 11.05 8.42 5.38
C TYR A 108 12.35 8.76 6.11
N GLU A 109 12.26 9.39 7.29
CA GLU A 109 13.40 9.79 8.09
C GLU A 109 14.27 8.60 8.50
N GLN A 110 13.67 7.47 8.84
CA GLN A 110 14.36 6.24 9.25
C GLN A 110 14.98 5.52 8.05
N ILE A 111 14.24 5.39 6.97
CA ILE A 111 14.70 4.74 5.73
C ILE A 111 15.85 5.53 5.10
N LYS A 112 15.75 6.86 5.08
CA LYS A 112 16.80 7.75 4.55
C LYS A 112 18.13 7.63 5.30
N LEU A 113 18.13 7.30 6.59
CA LEU A 113 19.35 7.04 7.34
C LEU A 113 20.11 5.79 6.86
N ILE A 114 19.34 4.80 6.32
CA ILE A 114 19.92 3.56 5.79
C ILE A 114 20.39 3.76 4.35
N LYS A 115 19.60 4.47 3.53
CA LYS A 115 19.88 4.74 2.11
C LYS A 115 19.44 6.17 1.75
N PRO A 116 20.38 7.12 1.70
CA PRO A 116 20.07 8.55 1.51
C PRO A 116 19.44 8.91 0.15
N ASP A 117 19.68 8.12 -0.88
CA ASP A 117 19.21 8.30 -2.26
C ASP A 117 17.95 7.48 -2.59
N ILE A 118 17.29 6.90 -1.58
CA ILE A 118 16.09 6.08 -1.76
C ILE A 118 14.91 6.91 -2.27
N VAL A 119 14.16 6.39 -3.23
CA VAL A 119 12.83 6.90 -3.55
C VAL A 119 11.85 6.33 -2.53
N HIS A 120 11.23 7.19 -1.73
CA HIS A 120 10.27 6.78 -0.71
C HIS A 120 8.88 7.29 -1.06
N CYS A 121 7.97 6.38 -1.37
CA CYS A 121 6.59 6.68 -1.69
C CYS A 121 5.68 6.35 -0.49
N TRP A 122 5.00 7.36 0.02
CA TRP A 122 4.00 7.23 1.08
C TRP A 122 2.64 7.68 0.58
N SER A 123 1.67 6.77 0.60
CA SER A 123 0.29 7.02 0.17
C SER A 123 -0.66 6.96 1.36
N PRO A 124 -0.74 8.02 2.19
CA PRO A 124 -1.70 8.08 3.29
C PRO A 124 -3.12 8.37 2.77
N GLY A 125 -4.13 7.98 3.52
CA GLY A 125 -5.52 8.28 3.16
C GLY A 125 -5.93 9.73 3.41
N PHE A 126 -5.20 10.47 4.28
CA PHE A 126 -5.42 11.88 4.58
C PHE A 126 -4.10 12.64 4.57
N ALA A 127 -4.15 13.95 4.30
CA ALA A 127 -2.98 14.82 4.32
C ALA A 127 -2.22 14.72 5.66
N SER A 128 -0.91 14.61 5.58
CA SER A 128 -0.02 14.35 6.73
C SER A 128 -0.04 15.44 7.81
N HIS A 129 -0.48 16.63 7.48
CA HIS A 129 -0.56 17.81 8.36
C HIS A 129 -1.99 18.25 8.69
N GLY A 130 -3.00 17.47 8.26
CA GLY A 130 -4.42 17.75 8.55
C GLY A 130 -4.90 17.16 9.88
N PRO A 131 -6.10 17.55 10.35
CA PRO A 131 -6.68 17.02 11.58
C PRO A 131 -6.92 15.51 11.53
N ASP A 132 -7.12 14.94 10.34
CA ASP A 132 -7.37 13.52 10.10
C ASP A 132 -6.12 12.71 9.74
N ALA A 133 -4.92 13.28 9.87
CA ALA A 133 -3.65 12.65 9.45
C ALA A 133 -3.43 11.21 9.98
N ASN A 134 -3.98 10.89 11.15
CA ASN A 134 -3.89 9.57 11.76
C ASN A 134 -5.22 8.79 11.77
N SER A 135 -6.25 9.32 11.11
CA SER A 135 -7.54 8.66 11.01
C SER A 135 -7.45 7.44 10.07
N PRO A 136 -8.26 6.39 10.30
CA PRO A 136 -8.36 5.29 9.35
C PRO A 136 -8.95 5.80 8.03
N ALA A 137 -8.43 5.29 6.92
CA ALA A 137 -8.89 5.62 5.59
C ALA A 137 -9.15 4.32 4.81
N TYR A 138 -10.41 3.97 4.71
CA TYR A 138 -10.93 2.95 3.83
C TYR A 138 -11.78 3.62 2.75
N ASP A 139 -12.04 2.95 1.66
CA ASP A 139 -12.74 3.51 0.50
C ASP A 139 -14.06 4.21 0.87
N ASP A 140 -14.90 3.57 1.67
CA ASP A 140 -16.17 4.12 2.15
C ASP A 140 -16.00 5.38 3.02
N ILE A 141 -14.99 5.40 3.88
CA ILE A 141 -14.66 6.58 4.70
C ILE A 141 -14.27 7.76 3.78
N ILE A 142 -13.46 7.49 2.76
CA ILE A 142 -13.05 8.53 1.81
C ILE A 142 -14.24 8.98 0.95
N GLN A 143 -15.11 8.08 0.48
CA GLN A 143 -16.35 8.45 -0.23
C GLN A 143 -17.22 9.38 0.61
N ALA A 144 -17.38 9.09 1.91
CA ALA A 144 -18.16 9.95 2.81
C ALA A 144 -17.49 11.31 3.04
N ARG A 145 -16.18 11.34 3.31
CA ARG A 145 -15.42 12.56 3.65
C ARG A 145 -15.21 13.49 2.44
N SER A 146 -15.10 12.95 1.24
CA SER A 146 -14.93 13.72 -0.01
C SER A 146 -16.24 14.29 -0.56
N GLY A 147 -17.39 13.87 -0.03
CA GLY A 147 -18.71 14.26 -0.52
C GLY A 147 -19.23 13.41 -1.69
N ILE A 148 -18.46 12.40 -2.17
CA ILE A 148 -18.90 11.50 -3.25
C ILE A 148 -20.22 10.82 -2.89
N ALA A 149 -20.38 10.36 -1.65
CA ALA A 149 -21.62 9.72 -1.20
C ALA A 149 -22.82 10.69 -1.27
N ALA A 150 -22.63 11.97 -1.00
CA ALA A 150 -23.68 12.99 -1.12
C ALA A 150 -24.00 13.32 -2.58
N LEU A 151 -22.98 13.37 -3.45
CA LEU A 151 -23.19 13.57 -4.89
C LEU A 151 -23.93 12.40 -5.56
N ASN A 152 -23.85 11.21 -4.97
CA ASN A 152 -24.53 9.99 -5.41
C ASN A 152 -25.82 9.73 -4.62
N ALA A 153 -26.45 10.78 -4.06
CA ALA A 153 -27.69 10.64 -3.29
C ALA A 153 -28.81 10.02 -4.12
N ASP A 154 -29.71 9.30 -3.45
CA ASP A 154 -30.90 8.73 -4.06
C ASP A 154 -32.03 9.76 -4.24
N ALA A 155 -33.20 9.28 -4.67
CA ALA A 155 -34.36 10.15 -4.92
C ALA A 155 -34.89 10.87 -3.67
N ASP A 156 -34.52 10.40 -2.48
CA ASP A 156 -34.93 10.98 -1.18
C ASP A 156 -33.81 11.83 -0.58
N ASP A 157 -32.81 12.22 -1.37
CA ASP A 157 -31.59 12.95 -0.95
C ASP A 157 -30.74 12.22 0.12
N ALA A 158 -30.91 10.90 0.28
CA ALA A 158 -30.09 10.11 1.19
C ALA A 158 -28.73 9.77 0.55
N PRO A 159 -27.60 10.11 1.20
CA PRO A 159 -26.28 9.81 0.67
C PRO A 159 -26.09 8.31 0.40
N GLN A 160 -25.55 7.96 -0.77
CA GLN A 160 -25.32 6.58 -1.20
C GLN A 160 -23.86 6.36 -1.55
N PHE A 161 -23.28 5.25 -1.07
CA PHE A 161 -21.95 4.83 -1.51
C PHE A 161 -22.00 4.26 -2.93
N LEU A 162 -20.99 4.57 -3.72
CA LEU A 162 -20.74 3.83 -4.96
C LEU A 162 -20.44 2.36 -4.63
N ARG A 163 -21.03 1.45 -5.39
CA ARG A 163 -20.82 0.00 -5.21
C ARG A 163 -19.49 -0.48 -5.80
N SER A 164 -18.44 0.29 -5.58
CA SER A 164 -17.08 0.01 -6.05
C SER A 164 -16.09 0.69 -5.13
N ILE A 165 -14.89 0.15 -5.01
CA ILE A 165 -13.74 0.74 -4.31
C ILE A 165 -13.12 1.87 -5.14
N VAL A 166 -13.92 2.89 -5.44
CA VAL A 166 -13.55 3.97 -6.38
C VAL A 166 -12.40 4.81 -5.87
N CYS A 167 -12.34 5.08 -4.57
CA CYS A 167 -11.28 5.89 -3.99
C CYS A 167 -9.95 5.15 -3.97
N ASP A 168 -9.95 3.86 -3.64
CA ASP A 168 -8.76 3.00 -3.71
C ASP A 168 -8.21 2.88 -5.14
N ASN A 169 -9.08 2.87 -6.15
CA ASN A 169 -8.67 2.78 -7.55
C ASN A 169 -8.29 4.15 -8.13
N CYS A 170 -8.97 5.23 -7.75
CA CYS A 170 -8.80 6.56 -8.32
C CYS A 170 -7.52 7.27 -7.83
N LEU A 171 -7.10 7.07 -6.59
CA LEU A 171 -5.87 7.63 -6.05
C LEU A 171 -4.62 7.20 -6.81
N LEU A 172 -4.65 6.07 -7.51
CA LEU A 172 -3.59 5.66 -8.43
C LEU A 172 -3.41 6.62 -9.61
N TYR A 173 -4.48 7.27 -10.07
CA TYR A 173 -4.45 8.21 -11.18
C TYR A 173 -4.01 9.63 -10.77
N THR A 174 -4.08 9.96 -9.49
CA THR A 174 -3.80 11.32 -8.99
C THR A 174 -2.46 11.44 -8.28
N SER A 175 -1.75 10.33 -8.08
CA SER A 175 -0.40 10.33 -7.49
C SER A 175 0.70 10.82 -8.45
N ASP A 176 0.34 11.14 -9.69
CA ASP A 176 1.23 11.68 -10.73
C ASP A 176 1.25 13.22 -10.78
N ALA A 177 0.59 13.89 -9.84
CA ALA A 177 0.50 15.35 -9.78
C ALA A 177 1.36 15.96 -8.69
#